data_06ea5cf9a4d92fb64af618accdffb2cc
#
_entry.id   06ea5cf9a4d92fb64af618accdffb2cc
#
_cell.length_a   1.000
_cell.length_b   1.000
_cell.length_c   1.000
_cell.angle_alpha   90.00
_cell.angle_beta   90.00
_cell.angle_gamma   90.00
#
_symmetry.space_group_name_H-M   'P 1'
#
loop_
_entity.id
_entity.type
_entity.pdbx_description
1 polymer ?
#
loop_
_entity_poly.entity_id
_entity_poly.type
_entity_poly.pdbx_seq_one_letter_code
_entity_poly.pdbx_strand_id
1 'polypeptide(L)'
;MASQVTYGTVTTEDCDLKYWHQGAGSTLITFIPGGNGHGRQYNPIMALLSPHYTCATFDRRQMSSSQVATNKIFNPYQQARDVLAVIKAMGFEKSIVFGSSLGGVLGFQLAADYPEVIDHLICHEAPTVHLLPDRKELTEELFETYNIFKTLGQDAVNAHWGKRFAVMADPSLPQFPPPEPTNPANFFENEFLVCTFWNTEFEKIKGNGTSVGIMTGKRTGEEFFARATFEQERVLGCLRWTVPGHHQGFQAESEAFAPVLVGMLEELEKRREERKAEGLVDK
;
A
#
# COMPACT_ATOMS: atom_id res chain seq x y z
N MET A 1 -19.97 -18.21 7.45
CA MET A 1 -20.60 -17.45 6.34
C MET A 1 -19.71 -16.26 6.06
N ALA A 2 -19.40 -15.96 4.79
CA ALA A 2 -18.64 -14.75 4.46
C ALA A 2 -19.44 -13.54 4.93
N SER A 3 -18.80 -12.59 5.63
CA SER A 3 -19.45 -11.36 6.07
C SER A 3 -19.83 -10.51 4.86
N GLN A 4 -20.96 -9.83 4.95
CA GLN A 4 -21.46 -8.96 3.87
C GLN A 4 -20.53 -7.77 3.66
N VAL A 5 -20.28 -7.40 2.40
CA VAL A 5 -19.54 -6.18 2.05
C VAL A 5 -20.49 -4.99 2.17
N THR A 6 -20.07 -3.96 2.90
CA THR A 6 -20.79 -2.70 3.07
C THR A 6 -20.03 -1.58 2.37
N TYR A 7 -20.75 -0.78 1.57
CA TYR A 7 -20.17 0.33 0.81
C TYR A 7 -20.49 1.67 1.46
N GLY A 8 -19.54 2.61 1.36
CA GLY A 8 -19.70 3.97 1.87
C GLY A 8 -19.02 5.00 0.96
N THR A 9 -19.26 6.25 1.28
CA THR A 9 -18.63 7.40 0.64
C THR A 9 -18.21 8.38 1.73
N VAL A 10 -16.98 8.88 1.63
CA VAL A 10 -16.51 9.98 2.47
C VAL A 10 -16.01 11.12 1.58
N THR A 11 -16.57 12.31 1.78
CA THR A 11 -16.11 13.51 1.07
C THR A 11 -14.88 14.06 1.76
N THR A 12 -13.81 14.24 1.02
CA THR A 12 -12.55 14.81 1.49
C THR A 12 -12.01 15.80 0.47
N GLU A 13 -11.84 17.05 0.86
CA GLU A 13 -11.41 18.14 -0.01
C GLU A 13 -12.29 18.21 -1.29
N ASP A 14 -11.76 17.84 -2.45
CA ASP A 14 -12.43 17.88 -3.76
C ASP A 14 -12.79 16.49 -4.32
N CYS A 15 -12.85 15.45 -3.47
CA CYS A 15 -13.11 14.07 -3.88
C CYS A 15 -14.14 13.38 -2.98
N ASP A 16 -15.07 12.68 -3.59
CA ASP A 16 -15.94 11.70 -2.93
C ASP A 16 -15.28 10.33 -3.02
N LEU A 17 -14.50 9.96 -1.98
CA LEU A 17 -13.84 8.66 -1.89
C LEU A 17 -14.89 7.56 -1.70
N LYS A 18 -14.87 6.57 -2.57
CA LYS A 18 -15.67 5.36 -2.46
C LYS A 18 -14.86 4.32 -1.70
N TYR A 19 -15.40 3.90 -0.56
CA TYR A 19 -14.80 2.87 0.27
C TYR A 19 -15.78 1.75 0.55
N TRP A 20 -15.28 0.62 0.96
CA TRP A 20 -16.09 -0.49 1.47
C TRP A 20 -15.35 -1.26 2.54
N HIS A 21 -16.13 -1.97 3.33
CA HIS A 21 -15.59 -2.78 4.39
C HIS A 21 -16.31 -4.11 4.54
N GLN A 22 -15.67 -5.03 5.21
CA GLN A 22 -16.16 -6.36 5.51
C GLN A 22 -15.70 -6.78 6.90
N GLY A 23 -16.54 -7.55 7.64
CA GLY A 23 -16.25 -7.96 8.99
C GLY A 23 -16.79 -7.02 10.05
N ALA A 24 -16.74 -7.47 11.32
CA ALA A 24 -17.24 -6.73 12.49
C ALA A 24 -16.31 -6.92 13.71
N GLY A 25 -15.02 -7.17 13.48
CA GLY A 25 -14.01 -7.23 14.53
C GLY A 25 -13.77 -5.86 15.17
N SER A 26 -13.32 -5.84 16.42
CA SER A 26 -12.99 -4.60 17.15
C SER A 26 -11.72 -3.90 16.64
N THR A 27 -10.92 -4.57 15.83
CA THR A 27 -9.69 -4.02 15.23
C THR A 27 -9.93 -3.77 13.74
N LEU A 28 -9.64 -2.54 13.29
CA LEU A 28 -9.69 -2.15 11.89
C LEU A 28 -8.38 -2.46 11.18
N ILE A 29 -8.44 -3.03 9.98
CA ILE A 29 -7.35 -3.07 9.01
C ILE A 29 -7.75 -2.22 7.80
N THR A 30 -6.99 -1.18 7.52
CA THR A 30 -7.19 -0.32 6.34
C THR A 30 -6.17 -0.66 5.28
N PHE A 31 -6.63 -1.09 4.11
CA PHE A 31 -5.81 -1.44 2.95
C PHE A 31 -5.71 -0.25 1.98
N ILE A 32 -4.48 0.21 1.72
CA ILE A 32 -4.21 1.34 0.82
C ILE A 32 -3.79 0.83 -0.55
N PRO A 33 -4.55 1.13 -1.62
CA PRO A 33 -4.22 0.68 -2.97
C PRO A 33 -2.93 1.29 -3.53
N GLY A 34 -2.20 0.48 -4.31
CA GLY A 34 -1.01 0.89 -5.05
C GLY A 34 -1.31 1.71 -6.31
N GLY A 35 -0.43 1.64 -7.32
CA GLY A 35 -0.56 2.40 -8.57
C GLY A 35 -1.82 2.12 -9.38
N ASN A 36 -2.42 0.92 -9.25
CA ASN A 36 -3.72 0.59 -9.86
C ASN A 36 -4.89 1.44 -9.29
N GLY A 37 -4.71 2.00 -8.09
CA GLY A 37 -5.65 2.93 -7.46
C GLY A 37 -6.96 2.34 -6.96
N HIS A 38 -7.31 1.09 -7.28
CA HIS A 38 -8.57 0.47 -6.89
C HIS A 38 -8.43 -0.47 -5.69
N GLY A 39 -9.35 -0.37 -4.74
CA GLY A 39 -9.35 -1.19 -3.54
C GLY A 39 -9.75 -2.65 -3.76
N ARG A 40 -10.43 -2.98 -4.87
CA ARG A 40 -10.94 -4.34 -5.14
C ARG A 40 -9.84 -5.41 -5.18
N GLN A 41 -8.59 -5.02 -5.43
CA GLN A 41 -7.44 -5.93 -5.32
C GLN A 41 -7.29 -6.56 -3.93
N TYR A 42 -7.86 -5.96 -2.89
CA TYR A 42 -7.81 -6.49 -1.52
C TYR A 42 -9.01 -7.35 -1.13
N ASN A 43 -10.06 -7.44 -1.96
CA ASN A 43 -11.24 -8.24 -1.64
C ASN A 43 -10.92 -9.69 -1.26
N PRO A 44 -10.00 -10.40 -1.94
CA PRO A 44 -9.67 -11.78 -1.57
C PRO A 44 -9.11 -11.90 -0.14
N ILE A 45 -8.14 -11.07 0.20
CA ILE A 45 -7.52 -11.11 1.54
C ILE A 45 -8.47 -10.57 2.62
N MET A 46 -9.28 -9.54 2.33
CA MET A 46 -10.29 -9.03 3.24
C MET A 46 -11.32 -10.10 3.62
N ALA A 47 -11.76 -10.91 2.66
CA ALA A 47 -12.68 -12.00 2.93
C ALA A 47 -12.12 -13.03 3.92
N LEU A 48 -10.80 -13.31 3.84
CA LEU A 48 -10.11 -14.25 4.76
C LEU A 48 -9.92 -13.66 6.15
N LEU A 49 -9.69 -12.37 6.27
CA LEU A 49 -9.43 -11.68 7.55
C LEU A 49 -10.71 -11.22 8.25
N SER A 50 -11.79 -11.01 7.52
CA SER A 50 -13.07 -10.49 8.03
C SER A 50 -13.75 -11.31 9.14
N PRO A 51 -13.46 -12.61 9.37
CA PRO A 51 -13.96 -13.31 10.56
C PRO A 51 -13.41 -12.77 11.89
N HIS A 52 -12.25 -12.12 11.87
CA HIS A 52 -11.55 -11.65 13.09
C HIS A 52 -11.36 -10.13 13.14
N TYR A 53 -11.36 -9.47 11.98
CA TYR A 53 -11.09 -8.04 11.83
C TYR A 53 -12.25 -7.34 11.12
N THR A 54 -12.36 -6.04 11.31
CA THR A 54 -13.03 -5.16 10.36
C THR A 54 -12.00 -4.75 9.31
N CYS A 55 -12.22 -5.12 8.05
CA CYS A 55 -11.30 -4.84 6.94
C CYS A 55 -11.90 -3.78 6.04
N ALA A 56 -11.21 -2.68 5.78
CA ALA A 56 -11.65 -1.61 4.91
C ALA A 56 -10.65 -1.32 3.80
N THR A 57 -11.14 -0.92 2.64
CA THR A 57 -10.36 -0.41 1.52
C THR A 57 -11.18 0.62 0.74
N PHE A 58 -10.56 1.29 -0.21
CA PHE A 58 -11.19 2.37 -0.97
C PHE A 58 -10.56 2.48 -2.37
N ASP A 59 -11.25 3.14 -3.27
CA ASP A 59 -10.63 3.62 -4.50
C ASP A 59 -9.93 4.94 -4.20
N ARG A 60 -8.64 5.06 -4.56
CA ARG A 60 -7.91 6.32 -4.33
C ARG A 60 -8.48 7.44 -5.20
N ARG A 61 -8.31 8.67 -4.77
CA ARG A 61 -8.75 9.84 -5.57
C ARG A 61 -8.25 9.76 -7.00
N GLN A 62 -9.08 10.19 -7.96
CA GLN A 62 -8.81 10.16 -9.40
C GLN A 62 -8.83 8.75 -10.02
N MET A 63 -9.08 7.72 -9.22
CA MET A 63 -9.05 6.33 -9.67
C MET A 63 -10.40 5.66 -9.50
N SER A 64 -10.71 4.76 -10.43
CA SER A 64 -11.92 3.92 -10.40
C SER A 64 -13.20 4.72 -10.05
N SER A 65 -13.83 4.41 -8.91
CA SER A 65 -15.09 5.05 -8.52
C SER A 65 -14.92 6.39 -7.76
N SER A 66 -13.68 6.75 -7.37
CA SER A 66 -13.37 7.99 -6.64
C SER A 66 -12.95 9.10 -7.61
N GLN A 67 -13.86 9.50 -8.49
CA GLN A 67 -13.59 10.50 -9.52
C GLN A 67 -13.51 11.91 -8.94
N VAL A 68 -12.76 12.77 -9.62
CA VAL A 68 -12.65 14.21 -9.36
C VAL A 68 -13.01 14.99 -10.62
N ALA A 69 -13.36 16.26 -10.49
CA ALA A 69 -13.69 17.11 -11.63
C ALA A 69 -12.50 17.35 -12.56
N THR A 70 -11.30 17.42 -11.99
CA THR A 70 -10.04 17.64 -12.74
C THR A 70 -8.93 16.86 -12.08
N ASN A 71 -8.28 15.99 -12.85
CA ASN A 71 -7.11 15.25 -12.37
C ASN A 71 -5.96 16.21 -12.04
N LYS A 72 -5.26 15.92 -10.96
CA LYS A 72 -4.13 16.70 -10.46
C LYS A 72 -2.92 15.79 -10.27
N ILE A 73 -1.75 16.40 -10.23
CA ILE A 73 -0.52 15.71 -9.84
C ILE A 73 -0.69 15.08 -8.46
N PHE A 74 -0.20 13.88 -8.32
CA PHE A 74 -0.19 13.12 -7.07
C PHE A 74 0.43 13.94 -5.93
N ASN A 75 -0.32 14.05 -4.85
CA ASN A 75 0.13 14.71 -3.62
C ASN A 75 0.05 13.71 -2.46
N PRO A 76 1.18 13.13 -2.01
CA PRO A 76 1.19 12.14 -0.93
C PRO A 76 0.59 12.66 0.38
N TYR A 77 0.78 13.93 0.71
CA TYR A 77 0.17 14.55 1.91
C TYR A 77 -1.35 14.57 1.82
N GLN A 78 -1.91 14.91 0.66
CA GLN A 78 -3.35 14.91 0.43
C GLN A 78 -3.90 13.49 0.49
N GLN A 79 -3.25 12.52 -0.16
CA GLN A 79 -3.72 11.14 -0.14
C GLN A 79 -3.51 10.45 1.22
N ALA A 80 -2.56 10.88 2.05
CA ALA A 80 -2.48 10.46 3.45
C ALA A 80 -3.70 10.96 4.25
N ARG A 81 -4.16 12.21 4.00
CA ARG A 81 -5.42 12.72 4.58
C ARG A 81 -6.66 11.95 4.08
N ASP A 82 -6.64 11.46 2.85
CA ASP A 82 -7.70 10.59 2.34
C ASP A 82 -7.79 9.27 3.13
N VAL A 83 -6.64 8.64 3.41
CA VAL A 83 -6.59 7.44 4.27
C VAL A 83 -7.14 7.74 5.66
N LEU A 84 -6.71 8.86 6.25
CA LEU A 84 -7.23 9.33 7.55
C LEU A 84 -8.75 9.52 7.52
N ALA A 85 -9.29 10.10 6.45
CA ALA A 85 -10.73 10.30 6.29
C ALA A 85 -11.49 8.97 6.23
N VAL A 86 -10.94 7.95 5.55
CA VAL A 86 -11.53 6.60 5.52
C VAL A 86 -11.53 5.96 6.91
N ILE A 87 -10.40 6.01 7.65
CA ILE A 87 -10.32 5.47 9.02
C ILE A 87 -11.37 6.13 9.92
N LYS A 88 -11.50 7.46 9.87
CA LYS A 88 -12.49 8.20 10.65
C LYS A 88 -13.94 7.88 10.24
N ALA A 89 -14.20 7.73 8.94
CA ALA A 89 -15.52 7.34 8.43
C ALA A 89 -15.94 5.94 8.90
N MET A 90 -14.97 5.05 9.15
CA MET A 90 -15.20 3.74 9.75
C MET A 90 -15.50 3.80 11.25
N GLY A 91 -15.37 4.95 11.91
CA GLY A 91 -15.63 5.13 13.34
C GLY A 91 -14.55 4.60 14.27
N PHE A 92 -13.34 4.37 13.76
CA PHE A 92 -12.21 3.91 14.55
C PHE A 92 -11.24 5.05 14.86
N GLU A 93 -10.65 5.03 16.05
CA GLU A 93 -9.59 5.96 16.44
C GLU A 93 -8.25 5.58 15.80
N LYS A 94 -7.98 4.27 15.72
CA LYS A 94 -6.76 3.68 15.15
C LYS A 94 -7.07 2.57 14.16
N SER A 95 -6.13 2.31 13.28
CA SER A 95 -6.17 1.21 12.34
C SER A 95 -4.81 0.55 12.20
N ILE A 96 -4.79 -0.76 12.00
CA ILE A 96 -3.69 -1.41 11.30
C ILE A 96 -3.76 -0.94 9.86
N VAL A 97 -2.65 -0.43 9.34
CA VAL A 97 -2.58 0.10 7.97
C VAL A 97 -1.72 -0.84 7.13
N PHE A 98 -2.28 -1.37 6.06
CA PHE A 98 -1.55 -2.16 5.06
C PHE A 98 -1.46 -1.39 3.75
N GLY A 99 -0.27 -1.06 3.31
CA GLY A 99 -0.04 -0.42 2.02
C GLY A 99 0.90 -1.23 1.12
N SER A 100 0.52 -1.47 -0.14
CA SER A 100 1.39 -2.12 -1.11
C SER A 100 1.83 -1.15 -2.19
N SER A 101 3.10 -1.22 -2.61
CA SER A 101 3.64 -0.38 -3.68
C SER A 101 3.48 1.13 -3.35
N LEU A 102 2.87 1.92 -4.23
CA LEU A 102 2.49 3.32 -3.95
C LEU A 102 1.66 3.44 -2.67
N GLY A 103 0.78 2.47 -2.39
CA GLY A 103 0.03 2.43 -1.11
C GLY A 103 0.94 2.33 0.12
N GLY A 104 2.10 1.70 0.00
CA GLY A 104 3.13 1.69 1.05
C GLY A 104 3.80 3.06 1.23
N VAL A 105 4.03 3.81 0.14
CA VAL A 105 4.51 5.20 0.21
C VAL A 105 3.51 6.07 0.97
N LEU A 106 2.21 5.90 0.69
CA LEU A 106 1.14 6.60 1.41
C LEU A 106 1.05 6.16 2.89
N GLY A 107 1.27 4.88 3.17
CA GLY A 107 1.35 4.37 4.54
C GLY A 107 2.48 5.01 5.33
N PHE A 108 3.66 5.15 4.73
CA PHE A 108 4.77 5.88 5.34
C PHE A 108 4.46 7.37 5.54
N GLN A 109 3.80 8.02 4.55
CA GLN A 109 3.41 9.42 4.71
C GLN A 109 2.38 9.60 5.83
N LEU A 110 1.40 8.69 5.93
CA LEU A 110 0.43 8.68 7.04
C LEU A 110 1.14 8.53 8.38
N ALA A 111 2.13 7.61 8.47
CA ALA A 111 2.89 7.39 9.71
C ALA A 111 3.76 8.59 10.09
N ALA A 112 4.26 9.34 9.10
CA ALA A 112 4.99 10.56 9.37
C ALA A 112 4.10 11.68 9.91
N ASP A 113 2.87 11.84 9.40
CA ASP A 113 2.02 12.99 9.70
C ASP A 113 0.96 12.73 10.76
N TYR A 114 0.48 11.47 10.88
CA TYR A 114 -0.63 11.06 11.75
C TYR A 114 -0.34 9.74 12.48
N PRO A 115 0.79 9.64 13.22
CA PRO A 115 1.18 8.39 13.90
C PRO A 115 0.13 7.92 14.91
N GLU A 116 -0.63 8.85 15.48
CA GLU A 116 -1.66 8.57 16.49
C GLU A 116 -2.83 7.71 15.98
N VAL A 117 -3.07 7.67 14.66
CA VAL A 117 -4.15 6.87 14.06
C VAL A 117 -3.69 5.49 13.61
N ILE A 118 -2.40 5.18 13.80
CA ILE A 118 -1.81 3.91 13.38
C ILE A 118 -1.58 3.02 14.57
N ASP A 119 -2.11 1.81 14.49
CA ASP A 119 -1.83 0.74 15.45
C ASP A 119 -0.55 0.00 15.06
N HIS A 120 -0.52 -0.50 13.82
CA HIS A 120 0.65 -1.04 13.15
C HIS A 120 0.62 -0.61 11.68
N LEU A 121 1.79 -0.28 11.12
CA LEU A 121 1.95 -0.04 9.69
C LEU A 121 2.64 -1.24 9.04
N ILE A 122 2.00 -1.85 8.05
CA ILE A 122 2.59 -2.88 7.20
C ILE A 122 2.79 -2.33 5.81
N CYS A 123 4.05 -2.26 5.37
CA CYS A 123 4.40 -1.85 4.02
C CYS A 123 4.89 -3.04 3.19
N HIS A 124 4.21 -3.31 2.09
CA HIS A 124 4.58 -4.33 1.12
C HIS A 124 5.18 -3.67 -0.13
N GLU A 125 6.49 -3.86 -0.32
CA GLU A 125 7.24 -3.45 -1.52
C GLU A 125 7.01 -1.99 -1.95
N ALA A 126 7.05 -1.05 -1.00
CA ALA A 126 6.99 0.38 -1.31
C ALA A 126 8.25 0.83 -2.09
N PRO A 127 8.12 1.56 -3.21
CA PRO A 127 9.23 1.89 -4.12
C PRO A 127 10.06 3.08 -3.63
N THR A 128 10.79 2.95 -2.54
CA THR A 128 11.65 3.99 -1.98
C THR A 128 13.03 4.03 -2.67
N VAL A 129 13.05 4.43 -3.93
CA VAL A 129 14.22 4.42 -4.82
C VAL A 129 15.42 5.17 -4.22
N HIS A 130 15.18 6.25 -3.49
CA HIS A 130 16.22 7.08 -2.89
C HIS A 130 17.10 6.33 -1.87
N LEU A 131 16.64 5.20 -1.34
CA LEU A 131 17.41 4.35 -0.41
C LEU A 131 18.37 3.40 -1.12
N LEU A 132 18.16 3.12 -2.40
CA LEU A 132 18.92 2.09 -3.13
C LEU A 132 20.33 2.56 -3.50
N PRO A 133 21.35 1.68 -3.45
CA PRO A 133 22.72 2.02 -3.80
C PRO A 133 22.88 2.41 -5.27
N ASP A 134 22.10 1.78 -6.17
CA ASP A 134 22.06 2.02 -7.62
C ASP A 134 20.96 3.00 -8.02
N ARG A 135 20.54 3.88 -7.09
CA ARG A 135 19.46 4.85 -7.33
C ARG A 135 19.64 5.71 -8.57
N LYS A 136 20.89 5.99 -8.96
CA LYS A 136 21.16 6.83 -10.13
C LYS A 136 20.75 6.14 -11.43
N GLU A 137 21.26 4.93 -11.64
CA GLU A 137 20.98 4.09 -12.81
C GLU A 137 19.48 3.78 -12.89
N LEU A 138 18.88 3.44 -11.77
CA LEU A 138 17.45 3.19 -11.67
C LEU A 138 16.62 4.46 -11.97
N THR A 139 17.08 5.63 -11.50
CA THR A 139 16.41 6.90 -11.81
C THR A 139 16.40 7.16 -13.32
N GLU A 140 17.53 6.96 -14.00
CA GLU A 140 17.63 7.11 -15.46
C GLU A 140 16.68 6.15 -16.20
N GLU A 141 16.61 4.89 -15.78
CA GLU A 141 15.67 3.89 -16.32
C GLU A 141 14.20 4.29 -16.13
N LEU A 142 13.85 4.80 -14.95
CA LEU A 142 12.47 5.21 -14.64
C LEU A 142 12.07 6.48 -15.41
N PHE A 143 12.98 7.40 -15.62
CA PHE A 143 12.74 8.54 -16.53
C PHE A 143 12.57 8.06 -17.97
N GLU A 144 13.35 7.08 -18.43
CA GLU A 144 13.15 6.51 -19.76
C GLU A 144 11.78 5.82 -19.89
N THR A 145 11.35 5.11 -18.86
CA THR A 145 9.98 4.55 -18.80
C THR A 145 8.91 5.65 -18.94
N TYR A 146 9.10 6.78 -18.27
CA TYR A 146 8.21 7.93 -18.42
C TYR A 146 8.26 8.56 -19.81
N ASN A 147 9.44 8.64 -20.42
CA ASN A 147 9.62 9.13 -21.80
C ASN A 147 8.88 8.24 -22.81
N ILE A 148 8.88 6.92 -22.61
CA ILE A 148 8.07 6.00 -23.43
C ILE A 148 6.59 6.40 -23.36
N PHE A 149 6.06 6.67 -22.15
CA PHE A 149 4.70 7.17 -22.01
C PHE A 149 4.47 8.47 -22.77
N LYS A 150 5.36 9.45 -22.60
CA LYS A 150 5.23 10.79 -23.20
C LYS A 150 5.34 10.79 -24.72
N THR A 151 6.11 9.88 -25.31
CA THR A 151 6.43 9.86 -26.75
C THR A 151 5.63 8.81 -27.54
N LEU A 152 5.33 7.67 -26.92
CA LEU A 152 4.68 6.52 -27.56
C LEU A 152 3.30 6.20 -26.99
N GLY A 153 2.92 6.84 -25.87
CA GLY A 153 1.60 6.73 -25.27
C GLY A 153 1.41 5.55 -24.30
N GLN A 154 0.15 5.42 -23.84
CA GLN A 154 -0.23 4.50 -22.77
C GLN A 154 0.03 3.03 -23.09
N ASP A 155 -0.30 2.57 -24.30
CA ASP A 155 -0.14 1.16 -24.66
C ASP A 155 1.34 0.74 -24.70
N ALA A 156 2.21 1.61 -25.18
CA ALA A 156 3.65 1.35 -25.24
C ALA A 156 4.25 1.25 -23.83
N VAL A 157 3.91 2.18 -22.95
CA VAL A 157 4.42 2.13 -21.57
C VAL A 157 3.84 0.96 -20.79
N ASN A 158 2.57 0.61 -20.98
CA ASN A 158 1.98 -0.58 -20.37
C ASN A 158 2.69 -1.85 -20.80
N ALA A 159 3.01 -1.99 -22.10
CA ALA A 159 3.77 -3.13 -22.61
C ALA A 159 5.21 -3.16 -22.06
N HIS A 160 5.85 -2.00 -21.91
CA HIS A 160 7.19 -1.89 -21.34
C HIS A 160 7.20 -2.22 -19.85
N TRP A 161 6.36 -1.54 -19.06
CA TRP A 161 6.25 -1.70 -17.62
C TRP A 161 5.75 -3.08 -17.21
N GLY A 162 4.81 -3.63 -17.96
CA GLY A 162 4.22 -4.96 -17.73
C GLY A 162 5.22 -6.10 -17.82
N LYS A 163 6.34 -5.95 -18.53
CA LYS A 163 7.39 -6.97 -18.60
C LYS A 163 7.96 -7.32 -17.24
N ARG A 164 8.08 -6.35 -16.33
CA ARG A 164 8.52 -6.55 -14.95
C ARG A 164 7.63 -7.53 -14.20
N PHE A 165 6.32 -7.37 -14.36
CA PHE A 165 5.33 -8.20 -13.67
C PHE A 165 5.15 -9.56 -14.34
N ALA A 166 5.31 -9.63 -15.66
CA ALA A 166 5.15 -10.87 -16.42
C ALA A 166 6.14 -11.96 -15.98
N VAL A 167 7.37 -11.60 -15.62
CA VAL A 167 8.38 -12.58 -15.15
C VAL A 167 8.11 -13.11 -13.74
N MET A 168 7.29 -12.38 -12.96
CA MET A 168 6.91 -12.79 -11.60
C MET A 168 5.57 -13.53 -11.58
N ALA A 169 4.76 -13.36 -12.63
CA ALA A 169 3.42 -13.92 -12.71
C ALA A 169 3.45 -15.44 -12.80
N ASP A 170 2.52 -16.07 -12.13
CA ASP A 170 2.21 -17.49 -12.29
C ASP A 170 0.88 -17.58 -13.03
N PRO A 171 0.87 -18.05 -14.30
CA PRO A 171 -0.36 -18.11 -15.10
C PRO A 171 -1.36 -19.16 -14.58
N SER A 172 -0.97 -20.03 -13.66
CA SER A 172 -1.88 -20.99 -13.01
C SER A 172 -2.75 -20.34 -11.92
N LEU A 173 -2.38 -19.14 -11.45
CA LEU A 173 -3.12 -18.42 -10.43
C LEU A 173 -4.28 -17.58 -11.02
N PRO A 174 -5.28 -17.25 -10.17
CA PRO A 174 -6.39 -16.40 -10.60
C PRO A 174 -5.93 -15.08 -11.21
N GLN A 175 -6.53 -14.69 -12.33
CA GLN A 175 -6.30 -13.40 -12.98
C GLN A 175 -7.42 -12.43 -12.57
N PHE A 176 -7.05 -11.22 -12.19
CA PHE A 176 -7.98 -10.19 -11.74
C PHE A 176 -7.89 -8.97 -12.66
N PRO A 177 -8.78 -8.85 -13.63
CA PRO A 177 -8.82 -7.64 -14.46
C PRO A 177 -9.18 -6.42 -13.59
N PRO A 178 -8.68 -5.23 -13.94
CA PRO A 178 -9.06 -4.00 -13.26
C PRO A 178 -10.57 -3.79 -13.36
N PRO A 179 -11.22 -3.25 -12.30
CA PRO A 179 -12.65 -2.98 -12.32
C PRO A 179 -12.95 -1.75 -13.20
N GLU A 180 -14.16 -1.71 -13.75
CA GLU A 180 -14.70 -0.50 -14.35
C GLU A 180 -15.49 0.33 -13.30
N PRO A 181 -15.43 1.68 -13.36
CA PRO A 181 -14.59 2.49 -14.24
C PRO A 181 -13.11 2.44 -13.84
N THR A 182 -12.20 2.75 -14.78
CA THR A 182 -10.77 2.87 -14.55
C THR A 182 -10.25 4.25 -14.96
N ASN A 183 -9.05 4.59 -14.53
CA ASN A 183 -8.31 5.75 -15.04
C ASN A 183 -6.84 5.33 -15.27
N PRO A 184 -6.56 4.47 -16.26
CA PRO A 184 -5.25 3.85 -16.42
C PRO A 184 -4.13 4.85 -16.76
N ALA A 185 -4.46 5.96 -17.41
CA ALA A 185 -3.49 6.99 -17.74
C ALA A 185 -3.01 7.75 -16.50
N ASN A 186 -3.86 7.90 -15.47
CA ASN A 186 -3.56 8.69 -14.30
C ASN A 186 -2.24 8.30 -13.61
N PHE A 187 -1.95 6.99 -13.56
CA PHE A 187 -0.71 6.52 -12.94
C PHE A 187 0.52 7.13 -13.61
N PHE A 188 0.66 7.04 -14.92
CA PHE A 188 1.82 7.60 -15.63
C PHE A 188 1.74 9.12 -15.76
N GLU A 189 0.55 9.69 -15.94
CA GLU A 189 0.39 11.14 -16.10
C GLU A 189 0.70 11.92 -14.81
N ASN A 190 0.22 11.43 -13.66
CA ASN A 190 0.14 12.22 -12.46
C ASN A 190 0.88 11.62 -11.26
N GLU A 191 1.13 10.30 -11.23
CA GLU A 191 1.61 9.60 -10.02
C GLU A 191 3.02 9.03 -10.16
N PHE A 192 3.37 8.46 -11.30
CA PHE A 192 4.55 7.60 -11.49
C PHE A 192 5.85 8.22 -10.99
N LEU A 193 6.21 9.41 -11.49
CA LEU A 193 7.47 10.06 -11.08
C LEU A 193 7.41 10.53 -9.63
N VAL A 194 6.27 11.09 -9.20
CA VAL A 194 6.17 11.63 -7.84
C VAL A 194 6.25 10.50 -6.81
N CYS A 195 5.50 9.42 -6.98
CA CYS A 195 5.51 8.31 -6.01
C CYS A 195 6.86 7.58 -5.96
N THR A 196 7.51 7.46 -7.11
CA THR A 196 8.79 6.74 -7.23
C THR A 196 9.94 7.52 -6.59
N PHE A 197 9.93 8.86 -6.74
CA PHE A 197 10.97 9.73 -6.20
C PHE A 197 10.57 10.45 -4.91
N TRP A 198 9.45 10.06 -4.30
CA TRP A 198 9.02 10.64 -3.03
C TRP A 198 10.06 10.39 -1.94
N ASN A 199 10.46 11.46 -1.28
CA ASN A 199 11.41 11.39 -0.18
C ASN A 199 10.66 11.11 1.13
N THR A 200 10.56 9.84 1.49
CA THR A 200 9.91 9.40 2.72
C THR A 200 10.68 9.86 3.96
N GLU A 201 9.99 10.44 4.93
CA GLU A 201 10.56 10.98 6.17
C GLU A 201 10.81 9.87 7.23
N PHE A 202 11.71 8.91 6.93
CA PHE A 202 11.95 7.74 7.79
C PHE A 202 12.40 8.12 9.21
N GLU A 203 13.22 9.15 9.37
CA GLU A 203 13.66 9.62 10.70
C GLU A 203 12.47 10.12 11.53
N LYS A 204 11.49 10.77 10.90
CA LYS A 204 10.27 11.22 11.57
C LYS A 204 9.41 10.03 12.02
N ILE A 205 9.24 9.02 11.14
CA ILE A 205 8.51 7.78 11.44
C ILE A 205 9.16 7.05 12.61
N LYS A 206 10.48 6.90 12.58
CA LYS A 206 11.26 6.29 13.67
C LYS A 206 11.15 7.08 14.96
N GLY A 207 11.25 8.42 14.88
CA GLY A 207 11.12 9.33 16.03
C GLY A 207 9.74 9.32 16.67
N ASN A 208 8.68 9.05 15.87
CA ASN A 208 7.31 8.91 16.35
C ASN A 208 7.06 7.58 17.09
N GLY A 209 7.97 6.61 17.00
CA GLY A 209 7.80 5.28 17.58
C GLY A 209 6.76 4.40 16.90
N THR A 210 6.36 4.73 15.68
CA THR A 210 5.36 3.95 14.94
C THR A 210 5.80 2.49 14.79
N SER A 211 4.92 1.56 15.12
CA SER A 211 5.15 0.13 14.95
C SER A 211 5.05 -0.24 13.46
N VAL A 212 6.19 -0.64 12.86
CA VAL A 212 6.30 -0.91 11.41
C VAL A 212 6.74 -2.33 11.14
N GLY A 213 6.09 -2.98 10.17
CA GLY A 213 6.50 -4.23 9.54
C GLY A 213 6.67 -4.05 8.03
N ILE A 214 7.70 -4.64 7.47
CA ILE A 214 7.97 -4.61 6.03
C ILE A 214 7.77 -6.00 5.45
N MET A 215 7.13 -6.09 4.28
CA MET A 215 6.91 -7.34 3.58
C MET A 215 7.46 -7.30 2.16
N THR A 216 8.00 -8.44 1.69
CA THR A 216 8.44 -8.64 0.31
C THR A 216 7.96 -9.98 -0.22
N GLY A 217 7.48 -10.01 -1.47
CA GLY A 217 7.02 -11.22 -2.12
C GLY A 217 8.17 -12.15 -2.49
N LYS A 218 8.01 -13.44 -2.21
CA LYS A 218 9.03 -14.47 -2.48
C LYS A 218 9.45 -14.53 -3.95
N ARG A 219 8.51 -14.25 -4.88
CA ARG A 219 8.75 -14.29 -6.33
C ARG A 219 9.02 -12.93 -6.95
N THR A 220 9.07 -11.86 -6.17
CA THR A 220 9.39 -10.52 -6.71
C THR A 220 10.86 -10.41 -7.15
N GLY A 221 11.71 -11.27 -6.61
CA GLY A 221 13.13 -11.35 -7.02
C GLY A 221 13.91 -10.08 -6.72
N GLU A 222 14.70 -9.63 -7.69
CA GLU A 222 15.61 -8.48 -7.57
C GLU A 222 14.99 -7.15 -8.05
N GLU A 223 13.68 -7.09 -8.20
CA GLU A 223 13.03 -5.84 -8.58
C GLU A 223 13.28 -4.75 -7.53
N PHE A 224 13.39 -3.52 -7.98
CA PHE A 224 13.82 -2.40 -7.12
C PHE A 224 12.92 -2.21 -5.89
N PHE A 225 11.62 -2.46 -6.01
CA PHE A 225 10.68 -2.34 -4.90
C PHE A 225 10.83 -3.50 -3.88
N ALA A 226 11.30 -4.69 -4.29
CA ALA A 226 11.67 -5.76 -3.37
C ALA A 226 12.99 -5.42 -2.65
N ARG A 227 14.01 -4.95 -3.40
CA ARG A 227 15.31 -4.54 -2.83
C ARG A 227 15.16 -3.36 -1.87
N ALA A 228 14.25 -2.44 -2.13
CA ALA A 228 13.94 -1.33 -1.24
C ALA A 228 13.49 -1.78 0.15
N THR A 229 12.86 -2.95 0.29
CA THR A 229 12.40 -3.48 1.58
C THR A 229 13.55 -3.76 2.55
N PHE A 230 14.72 -4.15 2.07
CA PHE A 230 15.92 -4.36 2.90
C PHE A 230 16.46 -3.03 3.45
N GLU A 231 16.43 -1.98 2.63
CA GLU A 231 16.87 -0.66 3.05
C GLU A 231 15.87 -0.01 4.01
N GLN A 232 14.57 -0.24 3.80
CA GLN A 232 13.50 0.20 4.72
C GLN A 232 13.67 -0.47 6.10
N GLU A 233 13.90 -1.80 6.14
CA GLU A 233 14.22 -2.52 7.39
C GLU A 233 15.43 -1.89 8.09
N ARG A 234 16.51 -1.65 7.34
CA ARG A 234 17.76 -1.10 7.89
C ARG A 234 17.58 0.29 8.49
N VAL A 235 16.89 1.21 7.80
CA VAL A 235 16.73 2.61 8.28
C VAL A 235 15.72 2.71 9.43
N LEU A 236 14.67 1.91 9.42
CA LEU A 236 13.64 1.90 10.45
C LEU A 236 14.00 1.02 11.66
N GLY A 237 14.86 0.01 11.49
CA GLY A 237 15.14 -0.99 12.51
C GLY A 237 13.92 -1.86 12.85
N CYS A 238 13.06 -2.11 11.86
CA CYS A 238 11.78 -2.79 12.03
C CYS A 238 11.85 -4.26 11.57
N LEU A 239 10.73 -4.99 11.69
CA LEU A 239 10.59 -6.34 11.15
C LEU A 239 10.49 -6.33 9.62
N ARG A 240 11.15 -7.28 8.96
CA ARG A 240 10.94 -7.58 7.54
C ARG A 240 10.71 -9.08 7.34
N TRP A 241 9.61 -9.43 6.68
CA TRP A 241 9.23 -10.81 6.37
C TRP A 241 9.05 -11.01 4.86
N THR A 242 9.41 -12.21 4.40
CA THR A 242 9.08 -12.67 3.05
C THR A 242 7.73 -13.35 3.07
N VAL A 243 6.84 -12.95 2.16
CA VAL A 243 5.48 -13.46 2.02
C VAL A 243 5.35 -14.30 0.74
N PRO A 244 4.37 -15.22 0.68
CA PRO A 244 4.03 -15.91 -0.56
C PRO A 244 3.69 -14.95 -1.70
N GLY A 245 3.93 -15.37 -2.92
CA GLY A 245 3.59 -14.60 -4.10
C GLY A 245 4.66 -13.61 -4.56
N HIS A 246 4.18 -12.66 -5.34
CA HIS A 246 4.96 -11.55 -5.89
C HIS A 246 4.32 -10.21 -5.47
N HIS A 247 4.61 -9.13 -6.18
CA HIS A 247 4.09 -7.78 -5.90
C HIS A 247 2.56 -7.67 -5.69
N GLN A 248 1.80 -8.63 -6.17
CA GLN A 248 0.34 -8.74 -5.97
C GLN A 248 -0.05 -10.05 -5.27
N GLY A 249 0.85 -10.64 -4.49
CA GLY A 249 0.61 -11.90 -3.78
C GLY A 249 -0.60 -11.85 -2.82
N PHE A 250 -0.86 -10.71 -2.21
CA PHE A 250 -2.04 -10.47 -1.37
C PHE A 250 -3.37 -10.64 -2.13
N GLN A 251 -3.37 -10.50 -3.45
CA GLN A 251 -4.53 -10.72 -4.32
C GLN A 251 -4.54 -12.13 -4.91
N ALA A 252 -3.47 -12.54 -5.57
CA ALA A 252 -3.41 -13.77 -6.33
C ALA A 252 -3.24 -15.03 -5.45
N GLU A 253 -2.58 -14.90 -4.31
CA GLU A 253 -2.25 -15.97 -3.37
C GLU A 253 -2.71 -15.62 -1.95
N SER A 254 -3.86 -14.97 -1.84
CA SER A 254 -4.40 -14.46 -0.58
C SER A 254 -4.50 -15.51 0.52
N GLU A 255 -4.84 -16.76 0.19
CA GLU A 255 -4.94 -17.87 1.17
C GLU A 255 -3.59 -18.19 1.83
N ALA A 256 -2.50 -18.11 1.07
CA ALA A 256 -1.15 -18.31 1.59
C ALA A 256 -0.56 -17.04 2.22
N PHE A 257 -0.97 -15.86 1.74
CA PHE A 257 -0.49 -14.56 2.22
C PHE A 257 -1.09 -14.19 3.58
N ALA A 258 -2.40 -14.38 3.77
CA ALA A 258 -3.12 -13.93 4.96
C ALA A 258 -2.56 -14.48 6.28
N PRO A 259 -2.21 -15.79 6.42
CA PRO A 259 -1.61 -16.31 7.65
C PRO A 259 -0.26 -15.64 7.98
N VAL A 260 0.55 -15.29 6.97
CA VAL A 260 1.84 -14.61 7.18
C VAL A 260 1.62 -13.17 7.65
N LEU A 261 0.62 -12.48 7.08
CA LEU A 261 0.24 -11.14 7.55
C LEU A 261 -0.21 -11.19 9.02
N VAL A 262 -1.10 -12.12 9.38
CA VAL A 262 -1.56 -12.29 10.77
C VAL A 262 -0.39 -12.58 11.71
N GLY A 263 0.50 -13.50 11.34
CA GLY A 263 1.69 -13.82 12.15
C GLY A 263 2.61 -12.61 12.36
N MET A 264 2.76 -11.73 11.36
CA MET A 264 3.51 -10.49 11.53
C MET A 264 2.81 -9.53 12.51
N LEU A 265 1.50 -9.41 12.44
CA LEU A 265 0.72 -8.56 13.35
C LEU A 265 0.85 -9.07 14.81
N GLU A 266 0.78 -10.38 15.02
CA GLU A 266 0.98 -10.99 16.34
C GLU A 266 2.38 -10.72 16.88
N GLU A 267 3.41 -10.80 16.06
CA GLU A 267 4.80 -10.50 16.47
C GLU A 267 4.99 -9.00 16.77
N LEU A 268 4.39 -8.10 16.00
CA LEU A 268 4.42 -6.66 16.26
C LEU A 268 3.72 -6.32 17.58
N GLU A 269 2.57 -6.93 17.84
CA GLU A 269 1.85 -6.75 19.09
C GLU A 269 2.66 -7.25 20.29
N LYS A 270 3.24 -8.44 20.20
CA LYS A 270 4.11 -8.99 21.22
C LYS A 270 5.27 -8.05 21.54
N ARG A 271 5.96 -7.52 20.53
CA ARG A 271 7.04 -6.54 20.73
C ARG A 271 6.57 -5.25 21.38
N ARG A 272 5.37 -4.80 21.05
CA ARG A 272 4.75 -3.64 21.71
C ARG A 272 4.53 -3.89 23.19
N GLU A 273 4.01 -5.05 23.57
CA GLU A 273 3.79 -5.43 24.96
C GLU A 273 5.09 -5.60 25.74
N GLU A 274 6.13 -6.18 25.14
CA GLU A 274 7.46 -6.30 25.72
C GLU A 274 8.07 -4.91 26.03
N ARG A 275 7.99 -3.97 25.07
CA ARG A 275 8.47 -2.59 25.26
C ARG A 275 7.71 -1.85 26.37
N LYS A 276 6.39 -2.04 26.49
CA LYS A 276 5.60 -1.49 27.59
C LYS A 276 6.04 -2.05 28.94
N ALA A 277 6.27 -3.36 29.01
CA ALA A 277 6.74 -4.02 30.22
C ALA A 277 8.13 -3.54 30.69
N GLU A 278 8.99 -3.14 29.74
CA GLU A 278 10.31 -2.56 29.99
C GLU A 278 10.24 -1.06 30.33
N GLY A 279 9.05 -0.45 30.36
CA GLY A 279 8.85 0.98 30.64
C GLY A 279 9.27 1.90 29.48
N LEU A 280 9.49 1.34 28.29
CA LEU A 280 9.69 2.05 27.05
C LEU A 280 8.30 2.45 26.51
N VAL A 281 7.75 3.54 27.03
CA VAL A 281 6.41 4.04 26.67
C VAL A 281 6.38 4.39 25.20
N ASP A 282 5.37 3.90 24.47
CA ASP A 282 5.01 4.43 23.17
C ASP A 282 4.71 5.93 23.32
N LYS A 283 5.53 6.79 22.70
CA LYS A 283 5.33 8.23 22.70
C LYS A 283 4.16 8.60 21.81
#